data_c1f9d0c4c42d7e9d71be470e1f2d8cc7
#
_entry.id   c1f9d0c4c42d7e9d71be470e1f2d8cc7
#
_cell.length_a   1.000
_cell.length_b   1.000
_cell.length_c   1.000
_cell.angle_alpha   90.00
_cell.angle_beta   90.00
_cell.angle_gamma   90.00
#
_symmetry.space_group_name_H-M   'P 1'
#
loop_
_entity.id
_entity.type
_entity.pdbx_description
1 polymer ?
#
loop_
_entity_poly.entity_id
_entity_poly.type
_entity_poly.pdbx_seq_one_letter_code
_entity_poly.pdbx_strand_id
1 'polypeptide(L)'
;MSKKLSKKEALNFKNEMLAKFDDYLTGLIEGEQKAKAEKISYWILDWMTYLEREENFSPNKMLKYKRGSIVKVHLGFNVGSEEGGLHYAIVIDANNDLKNPVFTVIPLTSVKPHTDIKKTW
;
A
#
# COMPACT_ATOMS: atom_id res chain seq x y z
N MET A 1 -15.88 16.24 -4.19
CA MET A 1 -14.59 16.91 -4.24
C MET A 1 -14.39 17.80 -3.02
N SER A 2 -13.21 17.79 -2.45
CA SER A 2 -12.92 18.53 -1.23
C SER A 2 -12.91 20.04 -1.45
N LYS A 3 -13.42 20.78 -0.48
CA LYS A 3 -13.30 22.23 -0.46
C LYS A 3 -11.81 22.59 -0.27
N LYS A 4 -11.34 23.60 -1.00
CA LYS A 4 -9.98 24.09 -0.82
C LYS A 4 -9.87 24.85 0.50
N LEU A 5 -9.00 24.39 1.38
CA LEU A 5 -8.80 24.97 2.71
C LEU A 5 -7.68 26.01 2.71
N SER A 6 -7.80 27.02 3.58
CA SER A 6 -6.68 27.90 3.87
C SER A 6 -5.61 27.13 4.63
N LYS A 7 -4.41 27.69 4.76
CA LYS A 7 -3.31 27.07 5.52
C LYS A 7 -3.74 26.78 6.97
N LYS A 8 -4.40 27.76 7.61
CA LYS A 8 -4.87 27.60 8.99
C LYS A 8 -5.93 26.50 9.10
N GLU A 9 -6.89 26.49 8.19
CA GLU A 9 -7.93 25.46 8.14
C GLU A 9 -7.34 24.08 7.90
N ALA A 10 -6.37 23.98 7.00
CA ALA A 10 -5.68 22.72 6.72
C ALA A 10 -4.94 22.19 7.94
N LEU A 11 -4.26 23.07 8.70
CA LEU A 11 -3.57 22.67 9.93
C LEU A 11 -4.56 22.18 10.99
N ASN A 12 -5.68 22.87 11.13
CA ASN A 12 -6.73 22.45 12.07
C ASN A 12 -7.34 21.12 11.68
N PHE A 13 -7.64 20.94 10.40
CA PHE A 13 -8.18 19.69 9.88
C PHE A 13 -7.21 18.53 10.11
N LYS A 14 -5.92 18.74 9.85
CA LYS A 14 -4.88 17.74 10.09
C LYS A 14 -4.85 17.33 11.57
N ASN A 15 -4.90 18.30 12.48
CA ASN A 15 -4.87 18.02 13.92
C ASN A 15 -6.10 17.22 14.36
N GLU A 16 -7.27 17.54 13.83
CA GLU A 16 -8.50 16.78 14.11
C GLU A 16 -8.42 15.35 13.60
N MET A 17 -7.90 15.19 12.40
CA MET A 17 -7.73 13.87 11.80
C MET A 17 -6.77 13.02 12.61
N LEU A 18 -5.62 13.58 12.98
CA LEU A 18 -4.62 12.86 13.77
C LEU A 18 -5.16 12.48 15.16
N ALA A 19 -5.96 13.34 15.77
CA ALA A 19 -6.57 13.03 17.07
C ALA A 19 -7.53 11.84 16.96
N LYS A 20 -8.35 11.80 15.92
CA LYS A 20 -9.24 10.65 15.67
C LYS A 20 -8.47 9.37 15.40
N PHE A 21 -7.40 9.46 14.64
CA PHE A 21 -6.58 8.30 14.33
C PHE A 21 -5.87 7.78 15.58
N ASP A 22 -5.34 8.70 16.40
CA ASP A 22 -4.72 8.35 17.68
C ASP A 22 -5.70 7.60 18.58
N ASP A 23 -6.92 8.13 18.74
CA ASP A 23 -7.96 7.49 19.53
C ASP A 23 -8.32 6.10 19.00
N TYR A 24 -8.40 5.96 17.69
CA TYR A 24 -8.70 4.67 17.06
C TYR A 24 -7.61 3.63 17.37
N LEU A 25 -6.35 3.99 17.17
CA LEU A 25 -5.23 3.09 17.43
C LEU A 25 -5.14 2.72 18.90
N THR A 26 -5.30 3.70 19.77
CA THR A 26 -5.30 3.48 21.21
C THR A 26 -6.41 2.52 21.63
N GLY A 27 -7.59 2.68 21.06
CA GLY A 27 -8.71 1.78 21.29
C GLY A 27 -8.43 0.35 20.87
N LEU A 28 -7.75 0.16 19.74
CA LEU A 28 -7.36 -1.17 19.29
C LEU A 28 -6.36 -1.83 20.25
N ILE A 29 -5.39 -1.05 20.74
CA ILE A 29 -4.34 -1.56 21.63
C ILE A 29 -4.91 -1.89 23.01
N GLU A 30 -5.75 -1.02 23.55
CA GLU A 30 -6.40 -1.23 24.85
C GLU A 30 -7.49 -2.32 24.79
N GLY A 31 -8.08 -2.53 23.61
CA GLY A 31 -8.92 -3.70 23.34
C GLY A 31 -8.02 -4.88 23.02
N GLU A 32 -8.47 -5.89 22.36
CA GLU A 32 -7.65 -7.07 22.10
C GLU A 32 -7.10 -7.12 20.66
N GLN A 33 -6.90 -5.96 20.04
CA GLN A 33 -6.46 -5.87 18.64
C GLN A 33 -5.14 -5.12 18.49
N LYS A 34 -4.22 -5.33 19.42
CA LYS A 34 -2.90 -4.73 19.38
C LYS A 34 -2.16 -5.03 18.06
N ALA A 35 -2.23 -6.28 17.60
CA ALA A 35 -1.56 -6.69 16.37
C ALA A 35 -2.04 -5.90 15.16
N LYS A 36 -3.34 -5.61 15.09
CA LYS A 36 -3.91 -4.80 14.00
C LYS A 36 -3.37 -3.38 14.06
N ALA A 37 -3.31 -2.79 15.25
CA ALA A 37 -2.77 -1.44 15.43
C ALA A 37 -1.30 -1.37 15.02
N GLU A 38 -0.50 -2.38 15.34
CA GLU A 38 0.91 -2.45 14.95
C GLU A 38 1.05 -2.50 13.43
N LYS A 39 0.25 -3.32 12.74
CA LYS A 39 0.29 -3.42 11.27
C LYS A 39 -0.07 -2.10 10.61
N ILE A 40 -1.09 -1.42 11.12
CA ILE A 40 -1.50 -0.12 10.60
C ILE A 40 -0.38 0.90 10.80
N SER A 41 0.23 0.92 11.98
CA SER A 41 1.31 1.86 12.32
C SER A 41 2.53 1.65 11.42
N TYR A 42 2.96 0.41 11.22
CA TYR A 42 4.07 0.11 10.31
C TYR A 42 3.75 0.54 8.88
N TRP A 43 2.52 0.28 8.43
CA TRP A 43 2.11 0.70 7.09
C TRP A 43 2.14 2.21 6.94
N ILE A 44 1.67 2.96 7.94
CA ILE A 44 1.68 4.42 7.89
C ILE A 44 3.11 4.95 7.79
N LEU A 45 4.05 4.38 8.53
CA LEU A 45 5.47 4.76 8.44
C LEU A 45 6.03 4.48 7.05
N ASP A 46 5.74 3.32 6.49
CA ASP A 46 6.18 2.97 5.14
C ASP A 46 5.56 3.90 4.10
N TRP A 47 4.27 4.18 4.24
CA TRP A 47 3.55 5.06 3.32
C TRP A 47 4.16 6.46 3.32
N MET A 48 4.44 7.01 4.50
CA MET A 48 5.09 8.32 4.61
C MET A 48 6.45 8.32 3.91
N THR A 49 7.23 7.25 4.07
CA THR A 49 8.52 7.11 3.40
C THR A 49 8.34 7.12 1.88
N TYR A 50 7.35 6.41 1.36
CA TYR A 50 7.07 6.39 -0.08
C TYR A 50 6.64 7.76 -0.60
N LEU A 51 5.80 8.48 0.16
CA LEU A 51 5.38 9.82 -0.22
C LEU A 51 6.55 10.80 -0.27
N GLU A 52 7.47 10.72 0.69
CA GLU A 52 8.67 11.55 0.69
C GLU A 52 9.57 11.25 -0.50
N ARG A 53 9.72 9.98 -0.86
CA ARG A 53 10.52 9.56 -2.01
C ARG A 53 9.90 9.95 -3.34
N GLU A 54 8.58 10.08 -3.39
CA GLU A 54 7.88 10.47 -4.61
C GLU A 54 8.36 11.81 -5.15
N GLU A 55 8.67 12.76 -4.28
CA GLU A 55 9.15 14.08 -4.68
C GLU A 55 10.45 14.02 -5.47
N ASN A 56 11.27 13.00 -5.24
CA ASN A 56 12.56 12.79 -5.89
C ASN A 56 12.52 11.66 -6.91
N PHE A 57 11.33 11.15 -7.23
CA PHE A 57 11.18 10.04 -8.15
C PHE A 57 11.48 10.44 -9.58
N SER A 58 12.31 9.63 -10.27
CA SER A 58 12.62 9.79 -11.68
C SER A 58 12.32 8.49 -12.43
N PRO A 59 11.34 8.49 -13.35
CA PRO A 59 11.03 7.28 -14.12
C PRO A 59 12.23 6.72 -14.88
N ASN A 60 13.16 7.58 -15.27
CA ASN A 60 14.36 7.16 -16.00
C ASN A 60 15.31 6.28 -15.15
N LYS A 61 15.21 6.36 -13.84
CA LYS A 61 16.02 5.56 -12.91
C LYS A 61 15.32 4.28 -12.50
N MET A 62 14.08 4.09 -12.92
CA MET A 62 13.30 2.90 -12.59
C MET A 62 13.79 1.70 -13.41
N LEU A 63 13.84 0.54 -12.79
CA LEU A 63 14.19 -0.70 -13.48
C LEU A 63 13.09 -1.04 -14.50
N LYS A 64 13.52 -1.49 -15.67
CA LYS A 64 12.62 -1.92 -16.72
C LYS A 64 12.31 -3.40 -16.54
N TYR A 65 11.06 -3.73 -16.28
CA TYR A 65 10.62 -5.10 -16.12
C TYR A 65 9.98 -5.62 -17.40
N LYS A 66 10.28 -6.88 -17.71
CA LYS A 66 9.67 -7.54 -18.86
C LYS A 66 8.40 -8.25 -18.43
N ARG A 67 7.48 -8.46 -19.38
CA ARG A 67 6.31 -9.29 -19.14
C ARG A 67 6.75 -10.66 -18.62
N GLY A 68 6.09 -11.15 -17.59
CA GLY A 68 6.41 -12.42 -16.95
C GLY A 68 7.42 -12.32 -15.83
N SER A 69 8.02 -11.15 -15.59
CA SER A 69 8.93 -10.95 -14.45
C SER A 69 8.17 -11.09 -13.14
N ILE A 70 8.80 -11.72 -12.17
CA ILE A 70 8.25 -11.81 -10.81
C ILE A 70 8.84 -10.68 -9.99
N VAL A 71 7.98 -9.87 -9.39
CA VAL A 71 8.37 -8.71 -8.57
C VAL A 71 7.73 -8.82 -7.21
N LYS A 72 8.32 -8.14 -6.23
CA LYS A 72 7.76 -8.05 -4.89
C LYS A 72 7.10 -6.69 -4.74
N VAL A 73 5.82 -6.67 -4.37
CA VAL A 73 5.04 -5.45 -4.23
C VAL A 73 4.53 -5.30 -2.81
N HIS A 74 4.42 -4.05 -2.36
CA HIS A 74 3.85 -3.73 -1.05
C HIS A 74 2.43 -3.20 -1.28
N LEU A 75 1.44 -4.00 -0.90
CA LEU A 75 0.04 -3.66 -1.13
C LEU A 75 -0.60 -2.86 0.02
N GLY A 76 0.17 -2.60 1.08
CA GLY A 76 -0.30 -1.80 2.20
C GLY A 76 -1.19 -2.57 3.17
N PHE A 77 -1.93 -1.83 3.97
CA PHE A 77 -2.93 -2.39 4.88
C PHE A 77 -4.31 -2.02 4.33
N ASN A 78 -5.09 -3.02 3.94
CA ASN A 78 -6.37 -2.82 3.27
C ASN A 78 -7.53 -3.38 4.10
N VAL A 79 -8.74 -2.93 3.75
CA VAL A 79 -9.95 -3.30 4.48
C VAL A 79 -10.39 -4.71 4.13
N GLY A 80 -10.77 -5.47 5.15
CA GLY A 80 -11.40 -6.79 4.98
C GLY A 80 -10.47 -7.82 4.35
N SER A 81 -10.96 -8.46 3.29
CA SER A 81 -10.24 -9.52 2.59
C SER A 81 -9.40 -9.05 1.41
N GLU A 82 -9.25 -7.72 1.24
CA GLU A 82 -8.38 -7.19 0.20
C GLU A 82 -6.93 -7.59 0.46
N GLU A 83 -6.19 -7.79 -0.63
CA GLU A 83 -4.77 -8.13 -0.52
C GLU A 83 -4.00 -7.00 0.17
N GLY A 84 -3.10 -7.37 1.06
CA GLY A 84 -2.27 -6.42 1.78
C GLY A 84 -0.88 -6.99 2.06
N GLY A 85 0.03 -6.14 2.56
CA GLY A 85 1.38 -6.54 2.90
C GLY A 85 2.27 -6.75 1.67
N LEU A 86 3.38 -7.46 1.86
CA LEU A 86 4.32 -7.76 0.79
C LEU A 86 3.90 -9.04 0.06
N HIS A 87 3.75 -8.93 -1.25
CA HIS A 87 3.37 -10.05 -2.11
C HIS A 87 4.26 -10.12 -3.34
N TYR A 88 4.47 -11.33 -3.84
CA TYR A 88 5.02 -11.50 -5.17
C TYR A 88 3.94 -11.25 -6.20
N ALA A 89 4.33 -10.72 -7.33
CA ALA A 89 3.42 -10.43 -8.44
C ALA A 89 4.11 -10.66 -9.76
N ILE A 90 3.32 -10.97 -10.78
CA ILE A 90 3.84 -11.14 -12.14
C ILE A 90 3.49 -9.93 -12.98
N VAL A 91 4.49 -9.41 -13.70
CA VAL A 91 4.30 -8.27 -14.60
C VAL A 91 3.61 -8.74 -15.87
N ILE A 92 2.51 -8.08 -16.24
CA ILE A 92 1.73 -8.45 -17.42
C ILE A 92 1.83 -7.45 -18.57
N ASP A 93 2.38 -6.25 -18.32
CA ASP A 93 2.55 -5.25 -19.36
C ASP A 93 3.61 -5.67 -20.38
N ALA A 94 3.26 -5.59 -21.65
CA ALA A 94 4.18 -5.91 -22.75
C ALA A 94 5.24 -4.83 -22.95
N ASN A 95 4.85 -3.56 -22.77
CA ASN A 95 5.67 -2.39 -23.01
C ASN A 95 5.87 -1.60 -21.72
N ASN A 96 6.85 -2.00 -20.95
CA ASN A 96 7.25 -1.29 -19.75
C ASN A 96 8.28 -0.23 -20.14
N ASP A 97 7.80 0.97 -20.46
CA ASP A 97 8.63 2.10 -20.87
C ASP A 97 9.22 2.78 -19.65
N LEU A 98 10.51 3.13 -19.71
CA LEU A 98 11.19 3.87 -18.64
C LEU A 98 10.56 5.22 -18.34
N LYS A 99 9.83 5.79 -19.29
CA LYS A 99 9.12 7.06 -19.11
C LYS A 99 7.79 6.89 -18.41
N ASN A 100 7.27 5.67 -18.34
CA ASN A 100 6.01 5.37 -17.68
C ASN A 100 6.28 4.78 -16.29
N PRO A 101 5.94 5.52 -15.22
CA PRO A 101 6.19 5.04 -13.87
C PRO A 101 5.21 3.96 -13.39
N VAL A 102 4.26 3.58 -14.22
CA VAL A 102 3.21 2.63 -13.87
C VAL A 102 3.30 1.39 -14.75
N PHE A 103 3.17 0.22 -14.12
CA PHE A 103 3.04 -1.04 -14.86
C PHE A 103 2.04 -1.94 -14.13
N THR A 104 1.41 -2.83 -14.89
CA THR A 104 0.34 -3.69 -14.39
C THR A 104 0.91 -5.01 -13.92
N VAL A 105 0.48 -5.46 -12.74
CA VAL A 105 0.89 -6.74 -12.17
C VAL A 105 -0.32 -7.53 -11.71
N ILE A 106 -0.15 -8.85 -11.62
CA ILE A 106 -1.12 -9.75 -11.00
C ILE A 106 -0.47 -10.32 -9.73
N PRO A 107 -1.05 -10.08 -8.54
CA PRO A 107 -0.52 -10.67 -7.31
C PRO A 107 -0.59 -12.20 -7.35
N LEU A 108 0.43 -12.84 -6.77
CA LEU A 108 0.51 -14.29 -6.66
C LEU A 108 0.12 -14.72 -5.25
N THR A 109 -0.57 -15.84 -5.16
CA THR A 109 -1.00 -16.42 -3.89
C THR A 109 -0.28 -17.73 -3.65
N SER A 110 0.18 -17.94 -2.41
CA SER A 110 0.81 -19.21 -2.03
C SER A 110 -0.22 -20.34 -2.04
N VAL A 111 0.17 -21.48 -2.60
CA VAL A 111 -0.67 -22.69 -2.56
C VAL A 111 -0.52 -23.34 -1.19
N LYS A 112 -1.63 -23.55 -0.51
CA LYS A 112 -1.67 -24.21 0.80
C LYS A 112 -2.10 -25.67 0.63
N PRO A 113 -1.73 -26.59 1.57
CA PRO A 113 -2.08 -28.00 1.43
C PRO A 113 -3.55 -28.30 1.18
N HIS A 114 -4.45 -27.47 1.71
CA HIS A 114 -5.90 -27.65 1.55
C HIS A 114 -6.49 -26.85 0.38
N THR A 115 -5.65 -26.18 -0.41
CA THR A 115 -6.11 -25.35 -1.53
C THR A 115 -6.38 -26.21 -2.74
N ASP A 116 -7.57 -26.06 -3.33
CA ASP A 116 -7.89 -26.69 -4.61
C ASP A 116 -7.36 -25.81 -5.74
N ILE A 117 -6.29 -26.27 -6.38
CA ILE A 117 -5.61 -25.53 -7.44
C ILE A 117 -6.57 -25.18 -8.60
N LYS A 118 -7.54 -26.04 -8.89
CA LYS A 118 -8.52 -25.80 -9.96
C LYS A 118 -9.46 -24.64 -9.65
N LYS A 119 -9.57 -24.23 -8.39
CA LYS A 119 -10.43 -23.13 -7.95
C LYS A 119 -9.65 -21.87 -7.61
N THR A 120 -8.34 -21.85 -7.83
CA THR A 120 -7.45 -20.74 -7.46
C THR A 120 -7.43 -19.63 -8.51
N TRP A 121 -8.35 -19.63 -9.40
CA TRP A 121 -8.45 -18.62 -10.50
C TRP A 121 -9.42 -17.53 -10.16
#